data_b9270cc6cba691a2c5a5f807f0384cba
#
_entry.id   b9270cc6cba691a2c5a5f807f0384cba
#
_cell.length_a   1.000
_cell.length_b   1.000
_cell.length_c   1.000
_cell.angle_alpha   90.00
_cell.angle_beta   90.00
_cell.angle_gamma   90.00
#
_symmetry.space_group_name_H-M   'P 1'
#
loop_
_entity.id
_entity.type
_entity.pdbx_description
1 polymer ?
#
loop_
_entity_poly.entity_id
_entity_poly.type
_entity_poly.pdbx_seq_one_letter_code
_entity_poly.pdbx_strand_id
1 'polypeptide(L)'
;MAIEPVILCLNQAGFSIANKIANQFSFKLHGRSDRVTKADRFFDNALNHTRVLFSNGTPIIGVCASGILIRAVAPLLQNKLTESPVIAVSDDGSVVIPLLGGHR
;
A
#
# COMPACT_ATOMS: atom_id res chain seq x y z
N MET A 1 -15.66 7.01 -11.50
CA MET A 1 -15.69 5.79 -10.67
C MET A 1 -14.42 5.70 -9.83
N ALA A 2 -14.57 5.50 -8.54
CA ALA A 2 -13.42 5.42 -7.65
C ALA A 2 -12.67 4.08 -7.83
N ILE A 3 -11.35 4.14 -7.79
CA ILE A 3 -10.51 2.96 -7.82
C ILE A 3 -10.37 2.46 -6.38
N GLU A 4 -10.61 1.18 -6.15
CA GLU A 4 -10.50 0.61 -4.82
C GLU A 4 -9.06 0.58 -4.33
N PRO A 5 -8.84 0.81 -3.02
CA PRO A 5 -7.51 0.69 -2.45
C PRO A 5 -6.94 -0.72 -2.58
N VAL A 6 -5.62 -0.78 -2.64
CA VAL A 6 -4.86 -2.03 -2.60
C VAL A 6 -4.07 -2.06 -1.30
N ILE A 7 -4.08 -3.22 -0.65
CA ILE A 7 -3.27 -3.45 0.54
C ILE A 7 -1.94 -4.04 0.09
N LEU A 8 -0.83 -3.40 0.44
CA LEU A 8 0.50 -3.93 0.15
C LEU A 8 1.06 -4.61 1.39
N CYS A 9 1.49 -5.86 1.24
CA CYS A 9 2.16 -6.61 2.30
C CYS A 9 3.54 -7.01 1.83
N LEU A 10 4.58 -6.52 2.50
CA LEU A 10 5.96 -6.68 2.07
C LEU A 10 6.69 -7.80 2.79
N ASN A 11 6.15 -8.28 3.90
CA ASN A 11 6.74 -9.39 4.63
C ASN A 11 5.68 -10.13 5.43
N GLN A 12 6.03 -11.33 5.90
CA GLN A 12 5.09 -12.18 6.62
C GLN A 12 4.70 -11.60 8.00
N ALA A 13 5.57 -10.79 8.60
CA ALA A 13 5.26 -10.18 9.90
C ALA A 13 4.02 -9.29 9.84
N GLY A 14 3.80 -8.60 8.71
CA GLY A 14 2.63 -7.75 8.54
C GLY A 14 1.42 -8.45 7.95
N PHE A 15 1.52 -9.74 7.62
CA PHE A 15 0.45 -10.43 6.90
C PHE A 15 -0.86 -10.48 7.67
N SER A 16 -0.82 -10.74 8.97
CA SER A 16 -2.04 -10.83 9.79
C SER A 16 -2.85 -9.53 9.71
N ILE A 17 -2.20 -8.39 9.85
CA ILE A 17 -2.85 -7.08 9.76
C ILE A 17 -3.31 -6.80 8.33
N ALA A 18 -2.46 -7.05 7.35
CA ALA A 18 -2.80 -6.83 5.95
C ALA A 18 -4.02 -7.65 5.54
N ASN A 19 -4.04 -8.91 5.90
CA ASN A 19 -5.15 -9.81 5.60
C ASN A 19 -6.44 -9.39 6.28
N LYS A 20 -6.34 -8.94 7.53
CA LYS A 20 -7.50 -8.46 8.30
C LYS A 20 -8.12 -7.23 7.63
N ILE A 21 -7.32 -6.27 7.23
CA ILE A 21 -7.80 -5.06 6.55
C ILE A 21 -8.43 -5.44 5.21
N ALA A 22 -7.75 -6.26 4.43
CA ALA A 22 -8.24 -6.69 3.12
C ALA A 22 -9.60 -7.37 3.23
N ASN A 23 -9.76 -8.27 4.19
CA ASN A 23 -11.02 -8.98 4.39
C ASN A 23 -12.13 -8.07 4.89
N GLN A 24 -11.82 -7.19 5.84
CA GLN A 24 -12.82 -6.31 6.44
C GLN A 24 -13.44 -5.37 5.41
N PHE A 25 -12.64 -4.86 4.48
CA PHE A 25 -13.09 -3.88 3.49
C PHE A 25 -13.28 -4.47 2.10
N SER A 26 -13.02 -5.76 1.92
CA SER A 26 -13.06 -6.43 0.62
C SER A 26 -12.09 -5.81 -0.39
N PHE A 27 -10.93 -5.38 0.08
CA PHE A 27 -9.87 -4.86 -0.78
C PHE A 27 -8.94 -5.97 -1.21
N LYS A 28 -8.27 -5.79 -2.35
CA LYS A 28 -7.28 -6.77 -2.83
C LYS A 28 -5.98 -6.64 -2.03
N LEU A 29 -5.39 -7.78 -1.70
CA LEU A 29 -4.10 -7.84 -1.03
C LEU A 29 -3.04 -8.23 -2.04
N HIS A 30 -2.03 -7.37 -2.19
CA HIS A 30 -0.86 -7.63 -3.03
C HIS A 30 0.33 -7.91 -2.13
N GLY A 31 0.97 -9.07 -2.33
CA GLY A 31 2.07 -9.52 -1.48
C GLY A 31 3.36 -9.68 -2.25
N ARG A 32 4.48 -9.42 -1.57
CA ARG A 32 5.80 -9.64 -2.15
C ARG A 32 6.06 -11.14 -2.28
N SER A 33 6.36 -11.59 -3.51
CA SER A 33 6.36 -13.01 -3.86
C SER A 33 7.32 -13.87 -3.05
N ASP A 34 8.46 -13.33 -2.63
CA ASP A 34 9.47 -14.06 -1.88
C ASP A 34 9.35 -13.89 -0.36
N ARG A 35 8.38 -13.12 0.11
CA ARG A 35 8.23 -12.79 1.53
C ARG A 35 6.87 -13.10 2.11
N VAL A 36 5.85 -13.21 1.28
CA VAL A 36 4.46 -13.43 1.70
C VAL A 36 3.94 -14.69 1.04
N THR A 37 3.30 -15.57 1.82
CA THR A 37 2.88 -16.87 1.32
C THR A 37 1.50 -16.85 0.66
N LYS A 38 0.69 -15.82 0.91
CA LYS A 38 -0.68 -15.78 0.43
C LYS A 38 -1.09 -14.35 0.07
N ALA A 39 -1.65 -14.16 -1.11
CA ALA A 39 -2.12 -12.87 -1.58
C ALA A 39 -3.03 -13.05 -2.78
N ASP A 40 -3.84 -12.03 -3.09
CA ASP A 40 -4.64 -12.02 -4.32
C ASP A 40 -3.74 -11.86 -5.54
N ARG A 41 -2.64 -11.14 -5.40
CA ARG A 41 -1.66 -10.92 -6.44
C ARG A 41 -0.29 -10.80 -5.81
N PHE A 42 0.74 -11.35 -6.50
CA PHE A 42 2.12 -11.26 -6.04
C PHE A 42 2.91 -10.28 -6.90
N PHE A 43 3.93 -9.65 -6.31
CA PHE A 43 4.86 -8.79 -7.02
C PHE A 43 6.28 -9.06 -6.53
N ASP A 44 7.27 -8.76 -7.38
CA ASP A 44 8.67 -9.03 -7.08
C ASP A 44 9.40 -7.81 -6.52
N ASN A 45 9.07 -6.61 -7.03
CA ASN A 45 9.77 -5.39 -6.68
C ASN A 45 8.80 -4.39 -6.05
N ALA A 46 9.01 -4.10 -4.75
CA ALA A 46 8.11 -3.24 -3.99
C ALA A 46 8.06 -1.81 -4.53
N LEU A 47 9.21 -1.23 -4.88
CA LEU A 47 9.24 0.14 -5.40
C LEU A 47 8.50 0.24 -6.72
N ASN A 48 8.79 -0.65 -7.65
CA ASN A 48 8.15 -0.63 -8.97
C ASN A 48 6.65 -0.86 -8.86
N HIS A 49 6.23 -1.84 -8.06
CA HIS A 49 4.82 -2.14 -7.92
C HIS A 49 4.04 -0.98 -7.29
N THR A 50 4.62 -0.36 -6.25
CA THR A 50 4.02 0.81 -5.61
C THR A 50 3.88 1.97 -6.60
N ARG A 51 4.92 2.20 -7.41
CA ARG A 51 4.89 3.26 -8.42
C ARG A 51 3.83 3.04 -9.49
N VAL A 52 3.68 1.79 -9.93
CA VAL A 52 2.62 1.44 -10.90
C VAL A 52 1.25 1.73 -10.33
N LEU A 53 0.98 1.29 -9.10
CA LEU A 53 -0.30 1.54 -8.44
C LEU A 53 -0.56 3.03 -8.28
N PHE A 54 0.44 3.77 -7.80
CA PHE A 54 0.31 5.21 -7.59
C PHE A 54 0.05 5.95 -8.90
N SER A 55 0.78 5.60 -9.94
CA SER A 55 0.61 6.21 -11.26
C SER A 55 -0.75 5.93 -11.88
N ASN A 56 -1.35 4.79 -11.55
CA ASN A 56 -2.69 4.42 -12.01
C ASN A 56 -3.81 5.05 -11.18
N GLY A 57 -3.48 5.84 -10.18
CA GLY A 57 -4.47 6.47 -9.32
C GLY A 57 -5.03 5.55 -8.24
N THR A 58 -4.39 4.43 -7.97
CA THR A 58 -4.85 3.47 -6.96
C THR A 58 -4.46 3.94 -5.57
N PRO A 59 -5.41 4.10 -4.64
CA PRO A 59 -5.07 4.35 -3.24
C PRO A 59 -4.30 3.17 -2.66
N ILE A 60 -3.29 3.45 -1.83
CA ILE A 60 -2.39 2.43 -1.30
C ILE A 60 -2.44 2.42 0.22
N ILE A 61 -2.64 1.24 0.79
CA ILE A 61 -2.49 0.99 2.22
C ILE A 61 -1.31 0.02 2.35
N GLY A 62 -0.15 0.52 2.74
CA GLY A 62 1.05 -0.30 2.85
C GLY A 62 1.30 -0.75 4.28
N VAL A 63 1.29 -2.07 4.50
CA VAL A 63 1.67 -2.63 5.80
C VAL A 63 3.17 -2.86 5.75
N CYS A 64 3.92 -1.78 6.03
CA CYS A 64 5.37 -1.74 5.91
C CYS A 64 5.91 -0.45 6.52
N ALA A 65 7.22 -0.31 6.52
CA ALA A 65 7.85 0.94 6.96
C ALA A 65 7.47 2.09 6.02
N SER A 66 7.10 3.23 6.58
CA SER A 66 6.67 4.39 5.81
C SER A 66 7.73 4.86 4.81
N GLY A 67 9.02 4.73 5.15
CA GLY A 67 10.11 5.13 4.28
C GLY A 67 10.11 4.44 2.93
N ILE A 68 9.65 3.19 2.87
CA ILE A 68 9.56 2.45 1.61
C ILE A 68 8.54 3.11 0.69
N LEU A 69 7.38 3.45 1.23
CA LEU A 69 6.32 4.10 0.46
C LEU A 69 6.75 5.51 0.02
N ILE A 70 7.38 6.26 0.91
CA ILE A 70 7.87 7.60 0.60
C ILE A 70 8.86 7.56 -0.55
N ARG A 71 9.85 6.66 -0.51
CA ARG A 71 10.83 6.51 -1.58
C ARG A 71 10.21 6.14 -2.91
N ALA A 72 9.16 5.30 -2.85
CA ALA A 72 8.48 4.88 -4.08
C ALA A 72 7.77 6.03 -4.75
N VAL A 73 7.01 6.82 -4.00
CA VAL A 73 6.13 7.83 -4.60
C VAL A 73 6.77 9.22 -4.76
N ALA A 74 7.81 9.53 -3.99
CA ALA A 74 8.42 10.86 -4.03
C ALA A 74 8.78 11.35 -5.43
N PRO A 75 9.41 10.53 -6.30
CA PRO A 75 9.72 10.97 -7.66
C PRO A 75 8.49 11.26 -8.53
N LEU A 76 7.32 10.81 -8.12
CA LEU A 76 6.09 10.91 -8.90
C LEU A 76 5.17 12.03 -8.41
N LEU A 77 5.56 12.75 -7.37
CA LEU A 77 4.70 13.78 -6.78
C LEU A 77 4.66 15.01 -7.68
N GLN A 78 3.44 15.43 -8.04
CA GLN A 78 3.23 16.59 -8.91
C GLN A 78 2.15 17.52 -8.37
N ASN A 79 0.96 16.95 -8.08
CA ASN A 79 -0.19 17.75 -7.70
C ASN A 79 -0.94 17.10 -6.55
N LYS A 80 -0.87 17.71 -5.37
CA LYS A 80 -1.49 17.14 -4.16
C LYS A 80 -3.01 17.00 -4.24
N LEU A 81 -3.67 17.71 -5.15
CA LEU A 81 -5.12 17.63 -5.30
C LEU A 81 -5.56 16.40 -6.11
N THR A 82 -4.66 15.86 -6.93
CA THR A 82 -4.99 14.72 -7.80
C THR A 82 -4.31 13.43 -7.38
N GLU A 83 -3.35 13.50 -6.48
CA GLU A 83 -2.62 12.32 -6.01
C GLU A 83 -3.48 11.43 -5.14
N SER A 84 -3.38 10.12 -5.37
CA SER A 84 -4.13 9.14 -4.59
C SER A 84 -3.61 9.06 -3.15
N PRO A 85 -4.48 8.71 -2.18
CA PRO A 85 -4.05 8.51 -0.80
C PRO A 85 -3.01 7.39 -0.67
N VAL A 86 -2.03 7.62 0.19
CA VAL A 86 -1.03 6.61 0.57
C VAL A 86 -0.95 6.60 2.09
N ILE A 87 -1.20 5.43 2.67
CA ILE A 87 -1.25 5.24 4.12
C ILE A 87 -0.28 4.14 4.50
N ALA A 88 0.53 4.36 5.52
CA ALA A 88 1.41 3.35 6.09
C ALA A 88 0.80 2.80 7.37
N VAL A 89 0.86 1.48 7.53
CA VAL A 89 0.37 0.78 8.74
C VAL A 89 1.51 -0.09 9.26
N SER A 90 1.73 -0.05 10.57
CA SER A 90 2.74 -0.91 11.20
C SER A 90 2.32 -2.38 11.15
N ASP A 91 3.29 -3.29 11.29
CA ASP A 91 3.06 -4.74 11.20
C ASP A 91 2.04 -5.26 12.22
N ASP A 92 1.94 -4.61 13.37
CA ASP A 92 0.99 -4.99 14.41
C ASP A 92 -0.30 -4.16 14.39
N GLY A 93 -0.41 -3.22 13.46
CA GLY A 93 -1.59 -2.37 13.31
C GLY A 93 -1.70 -1.24 14.33
N SER A 94 -0.72 -1.07 15.20
CA SER A 94 -0.80 -0.07 16.26
C SER A 94 -0.57 1.36 15.79
N VAL A 95 0.09 1.54 14.65
CA VAL A 95 0.40 2.87 14.11
C VAL A 95 -0.10 2.97 12.68
N VAL A 96 -0.85 4.03 12.39
CA VAL A 96 -1.37 4.32 11.05
C VAL A 96 -0.95 5.74 10.70
N ILE A 97 -0.22 5.89 9.61
CA ILE A 97 0.32 7.18 9.20
C ILE A 97 -0.16 7.52 7.78
N PRO A 98 -1.05 8.52 7.64
CA PRO A 98 -1.38 9.02 6.30
C PRO A 98 -0.19 9.81 5.76
N LEU A 99 0.30 9.40 4.60
CA LEU A 99 1.44 10.04 3.96
C LEU A 99 1.00 11.06 2.91
N LEU A 100 -0.01 10.72 2.13
CA LEU A 100 -0.54 11.57 1.06
C LEU A 100 -2.06 11.48 1.03
N GLY A 101 -2.70 12.52 0.53
CA GLY A 101 -4.14 12.52 0.31
C GLY A 101 -4.98 12.82 1.55
N GLY A 102 -4.37 13.13 2.67
CA GLY A 102 -5.09 13.35 3.93
C GLY A 102 -5.94 14.62 3.97
N HIS A 103 -5.75 15.51 3.01
CA HIS A 103 -6.52 16.76 2.93
C HIS A 103 -7.75 16.65 2.02
N ARG A 104 -8.02 15.48 1.50
CA ARG A 104 -9.15 15.24 0.59
C ARG A 104 -10.43 14.95 1.33
#